data_4452d66e3adc359f5ba74bc042169504
#
_entry.id   4452d66e3adc359f5ba74bc042169504
#
_cell.length_a   1.000
_cell.length_b   1.000
_cell.length_c   1.000
_cell.angle_alpha   90.00
_cell.angle_beta   90.00
_cell.angle_gamma   90.00
#
_symmetry.space_group_name_H-M   'P 1'
#
loop_
_entity.id
_entity.type
_entity.pdbx_description
1 polymer ?
#
loop_
_entity_poly.entity_id
_entity_poly.type
_entity_poly.pdbx_seq_one_letter_code
_entity_poly.pdbx_strand_id
1 'polypeptide(L)'
;MSKIILTSFLFSILFFACKNKGNNHPKQTFILEQQRLIHQGDSLTPMRVLVITNKQDSLVLRKKSKAVLFSKQQDSTLALLSKRLVATVQDSATLGVGIAAPQVGILQNIICVQRFDKENEPFEVYYNPTIKQYSKKTQPCKEGCLSIPDRMDTLEIRAYAILLEYDKIDGSHQYEMVEDFTAVIFQHEIDHLKGILYTDYLHEKVHAEGKKH
;
A
#
# COMPACT_ATOMS: atom_id res chain seq x y z
N MET A 1 -18.92 -84.18 -30.31
CA MET A 1 -19.65 -82.90 -30.09
C MET A 1 -19.06 -82.25 -28.85
N SER A 2 -18.06 -81.37 -29.06
CA SER A 2 -17.29 -80.73 -27.98
C SER A 2 -17.83 -79.32 -27.73
N LYS A 3 -18.25 -79.04 -26.50
CA LYS A 3 -18.76 -77.68 -26.08
C LYS A 3 -17.58 -76.90 -25.57
N ILE A 4 -17.29 -75.79 -26.30
CA ILE A 4 -16.32 -74.78 -25.88
C ILE A 4 -17.01 -73.82 -24.92
N ILE A 5 -16.55 -73.74 -23.67
CA ILE A 5 -16.97 -72.75 -22.66
C ILE A 5 -16.06 -71.54 -22.80
N LEU A 6 -16.61 -70.43 -23.21
CA LEU A 6 -15.95 -69.12 -23.31
C LEU A 6 -16.09 -68.41 -21.98
N THR A 7 -15.03 -68.33 -21.17
CA THR A 7 -14.97 -67.56 -19.93
C THR A 7 -14.56 -66.13 -20.26
N SER A 8 -15.51 -65.18 -20.06
CA SER A 8 -15.28 -63.76 -20.19
C SER A 8 -14.59 -63.22 -18.95
N PHE A 9 -13.35 -62.74 -19.10
CA PHE A 9 -12.59 -62.08 -18.04
C PHE A 9 -12.95 -60.57 -18.08
N LEU A 10 -13.72 -60.14 -17.08
CA LEU A 10 -14.06 -58.74 -16.90
C LEU A 10 -12.89 -58.03 -16.19
N PHE A 11 -12.10 -57.24 -16.95
CA PHE A 11 -11.01 -56.43 -16.40
C PHE A 11 -11.59 -55.14 -15.83
N SER A 12 -11.72 -55.09 -14.49
CA SER A 12 -12.20 -53.91 -13.78
C SER A 12 -11.06 -52.91 -13.65
N ILE A 13 -11.08 -51.84 -14.46
CA ILE A 13 -10.15 -50.73 -14.36
C ILE A 13 -10.58 -49.81 -13.23
N LEU A 14 -9.92 -49.90 -12.08
CA LEU A 14 -10.05 -48.95 -10.97
C LEU A 14 -9.36 -47.64 -11.36
N PHE A 15 -10.15 -46.62 -11.73
CA PHE A 15 -9.68 -45.24 -11.83
C PHE A 15 -9.38 -44.70 -10.43
N PHE A 16 -8.14 -44.67 -10.04
CA PHE A 16 -7.66 -43.91 -8.89
C PHE A 16 -7.73 -42.42 -9.26
N ALA A 17 -8.83 -41.76 -8.87
CA ALA A 17 -8.91 -40.33 -8.92
C ALA A 17 -7.97 -39.72 -7.87
N CYS A 18 -6.75 -39.34 -8.28
CA CYS A 18 -5.91 -38.46 -7.48
C CYS A 18 -6.67 -37.13 -7.27
N LYS A 19 -7.31 -36.99 -6.10
CA LYS A 19 -7.73 -35.69 -5.60
C LYS A 19 -6.48 -34.85 -5.36
N ASN A 20 -6.19 -33.95 -6.30
CA ASN A 20 -5.23 -32.87 -6.11
C ASN A 20 -5.75 -32.06 -4.90
N LYS A 21 -5.18 -32.29 -3.72
CA LYS A 21 -5.33 -31.38 -2.58
C LYS A 21 -4.63 -30.10 -3.00
N GLY A 22 -5.40 -29.13 -3.51
CA GLY A 22 -4.90 -27.80 -3.71
C GLY A 22 -4.24 -27.36 -2.39
N ASN A 23 -2.95 -27.07 -2.43
CA ASN A 23 -2.23 -26.48 -1.32
C ASN A 23 -2.84 -25.11 -1.07
N ASN A 24 -3.87 -25.04 -0.21
CA ASN A 24 -4.35 -23.81 0.38
C ASN A 24 -3.33 -23.31 1.40
N HIS A 25 -2.18 -22.82 0.92
CA HIS A 25 -1.35 -21.98 1.75
C HIS A 25 -2.18 -20.74 2.10
N PRO A 26 -2.30 -20.38 3.38
CA PRO A 26 -2.97 -19.14 3.76
C PRO A 26 -2.31 -18.00 2.98
N LYS A 27 -3.10 -17.18 2.29
CA LYS A 27 -2.59 -16.02 1.57
C LYS A 27 -1.94 -15.10 2.60
N GLN A 28 -0.63 -15.00 2.57
CA GLN A 28 0.14 -14.16 3.47
C GLN A 28 0.19 -12.73 2.91
N THR A 29 0.01 -11.74 3.77
CA THR A 29 0.17 -10.33 3.42
C THR A 29 1.60 -10.04 3.00
N PHE A 30 2.58 -10.48 3.79
CA PHE A 30 3.99 -10.22 3.56
C PHE A 30 4.72 -11.43 3.00
N ILE A 31 5.50 -11.22 1.92
CA ILE A 31 6.49 -12.21 1.47
C ILE A 31 7.67 -12.25 2.45
N LEU A 32 8.45 -13.33 2.42
CA LEU A 32 9.56 -13.56 3.36
C LEU A 32 10.57 -12.39 3.39
N GLU A 33 10.88 -11.80 2.24
CA GLU A 33 11.79 -10.66 2.14
C GLU A 33 11.24 -9.43 2.89
N GLN A 34 9.96 -9.12 2.72
CA GLN A 34 9.29 -8.04 3.44
C GLN A 34 9.27 -8.29 4.95
N GLN A 35 8.98 -9.55 5.37
CA GLN A 35 9.03 -9.91 6.79
C GLN A 35 10.44 -9.67 7.37
N ARG A 36 11.49 -10.11 6.66
CA ARG A 36 12.88 -9.85 7.09
C ARG A 36 13.14 -8.36 7.26
N LEU A 37 12.75 -7.54 6.30
CA LEU A 37 12.93 -6.09 6.35
C LEU A 37 12.18 -5.46 7.55
N ILE A 38 10.94 -5.89 7.81
CA ILE A 38 10.15 -5.42 8.94
C ILE A 38 10.79 -5.80 10.28
N HIS A 39 11.41 -6.98 10.37
CA HIS A 39 12.03 -7.49 11.59
C HIS A 39 13.53 -7.11 11.77
N GLN A 40 14.10 -6.26 10.91
CA GLN A 40 15.48 -5.75 11.08
C GLN A 40 15.65 -4.77 12.23
N GLY A 41 14.55 -4.29 12.83
CA GLY A 41 14.57 -3.39 13.98
C GLY A 41 13.35 -3.57 14.86
N ASP A 42 13.36 -2.92 16.01
CA ASP A 42 12.23 -2.86 16.94
C ASP A 42 11.20 -1.78 16.53
N SER A 43 10.20 -1.58 17.37
CA SER A 43 9.09 -0.64 17.11
C SER A 43 9.48 0.83 17.07
N LEU A 44 10.64 1.19 17.58
CA LEU A 44 11.17 2.56 17.64
C LEU A 44 12.26 2.81 16.59
N THR A 45 12.73 1.76 15.91
CA THR A 45 13.78 1.84 14.90
C THR A 45 13.18 2.32 13.56
N PRO A 46 13.55 3.52 13.06
CA PRO A 46 13.13 3.98 11.74
C PRO A 46 13.56 3.01 10.63
N MET A 47 12.81 3.00 9.54
CA MET A 47 13.15 2.25 8.34
C MET A 47 13.84 3.17 7.33
N ARG A 48 14.73 2.62 6.49
CA ARG A 48 15.34 3.39 5.41
C ARG A 48 14.26 3.83 4.42
N VAL A 49 14.19 5.13 4.14
CA VAL A 49 13.33 5.68 3.11
C VAL A 49 13.99 5.51 1.74
N LEU A 50 13.25 5.01 0.77
CA LEU A 50 13.64 4.87 -0.62
C LEU A 50 13.58 6.23 -1.32
N VAL A 51 14.57 6.55 -2.16
CA VAL A 51 14.65 7.84 -2.84
C VAL A 51 14.78 7.70 -4.36
N ILE A 52 14.17 8.62 -5.12
CA ILE A 52 14.19 8.57 -6.60
C ILE A 52 15.58 8.76 -7.21
N THR A 53 16.53 9.34 -6.49
CA THR A 53 17.92 9.50 -6.93
C THR A 53 18.68 8.17 -6.98
N ASN A 54 18.19 7.14 -6.30
CA ASN A 54 18.67 5.77 -6.44
C ASN A 54 17.80 5.01 -7.45
N LYS A 55 18.40 4.45 -8.49
CA LYS A 55 17.72 3.74 -9.57
C LYS A 55 16.90 2.54 -9.08
N GLN A 56 17.40 1.75 -8.14
CA GLN A 56 16.69 0.57 -7.63
C GLN A 56 15.49 0.97 -6.77
N ASP A 57 15.67 1.97 -5.91
CA ASP A 57 14.60 2.55 -5.11
C ASP A 57 13.48 3.10 -6.00
N SER A 58 13.86 3.87 -7.03
CA SER A 58 12.92 4.44 -8.00
C SER A 58 12.06 3.37 -8.67
N LEU A 59 12.63 2.22 -9.02
CA LEU A 59 11.88 1.09 -9.58
C LEU A 59 10.88 0.49 -8.59
N VAL A 60 11.16 0.51 -7.30
CA VAL A 60 10.24 0.06 -6.25
C VAL A 60 9.12 1.07 -6.05
N LEU A 61 9.47 2.36 -5.93
CA LEU A 61 8.51 3.46 -5.74
C LEU A 61 7.46 3.58 -6.87
N ARG A 62 7.77 3.06 -8.06
CA ARG A 62 6.86 3.06 -9.22
C ARG A 62 5.95 1.82 -9.30
N LYS A 63 6.05 0.88 -8.36
CA LYS A 63 5.20 -0.32 -8.33
C LYS A 63 3.91 -0.06 -7.58
N LYS A 64 2.83 -0.68 -8.06
CA LYS A 64 1.56 -0.72 -7.32
C LYS A 64 1.67 -1.64 -6.12
N SER A 65 1.12 -1.19 -5.02
CA SER A 65 0.98 -1.97 -3.79
C SER A 65 -0.17 -2.98 -3.87
N LYS A 66 -0.17 -3.92 -2.94
CA LYS A 66 -1.20 -4.95 -2.79
C LYS A 66 -2.02 -4.70 -1.54
N ALA A 67 -3.26 -5.17 -1.54
CA ALA A 67 -4.11 -5.10 -0.37
C ALA A 67 -3.54 -5.93 0.80
N VAL A 68 -3.66 -5.38 1.99
CA VAL A 68 -3.41 -6.10 3.24
C VAL A 68 -4.49 -7.15 3.43
N LEU A 69 -4.09 -8.39 3.70
CA LEU A 69 -4.99 -9.48 4.03
C LEU A 69 -4.91 -9.71 5.55
N PHE A 70 -5.96 -9.36 6.26
CA PHE A 70 -6.00 -9.55 7.71
C PHE A 70 -6.11 -11.03 8.06
N SER A 71 -5.21 -11.51 8.92
CA SER A 71 -5.24 -12.86 9.46
C SER A 71 -4.72 -12.85 10.89
N LYS A 72 -5.27 -13.71 11.75
CA LYS A 72 -4.87 -13.82 13.15
C LYS A 72 -3.37 -14.08 13.37
N GLN A 73 -2.70 -14.71 12.38
CA GLN A 73 -1.28 -15.09 12.48
C GLN A 73 -0.30 -13.97 12.07
N GLN A 74 -0.78 -12.88 11.48
CA GLN A 74 0.09 -11.80 10.97
C GLN A 74 0.03 -10.50 11.78
N ASP A 75 -0.79 -10.47 12.81
CA ASP A 75 -1.04 -9.25 13.59
C ASP A 75 0.24 -8.64 14.17
N SER A 76 1.19 -9.45 14.64
CA SER A 76 2.45 -8.95 15.22
C SER A 76 3.37 -8.29 14.20
N THR A 77 3.52 -8.84 12.99
CA THR A 77 4.34 -8.24 11.91
C THR A 77 3.70 -6.98 11.38
N LEU A 78 2.37 -6.97 11.22
CA LEU A 78 1.61 -5.79 10.79
C LEU A 78 1.69 -4.67 11.84
N ALA A 79 1.53 -5.03 13.13
CA ALA A 79 1.66 -4.09 14.24
C ALA A 79 3.08 -3.51 14.35
N LEU A 80 4.12 -4.35 14.14
CA LEU A 80 5.51 -3.87 14.13
C LEU A 80 5.76 -2.91 12.97
N LEU A 81 5.33 -3.24 11.75
CA LEU A 81 5.46 -2.34 10.60
C LEU A 81 4.78 -1.00 10.86
N SER A 82 3.56 -1.01 11.41
CA SER A 82 2.82 0.22 11.71
C SER A 82 3.58 1.14 12.67
N LYS A 83 4.14 0.59 13.74
CA LYS A 83 4.96 1.35 14.69
C LYS A 83 6.24 1.88 14.03
N ARG A 84 6.89 1.08 13.21
CA ARG A 84 8.10 1.50 12.48
C ARG A 84 7.82 2.57 11.43
N LEU A 85 6.66 2.56 10.76
CA LEU A 85 6.24 3.65 9.87
C LEU A 85 6.09 4.96 10.64
N VAL A 86 5.44 4.93 11.82
CA VAL A 86 5.34 6.10 12.70
C VAL A 86 6.74 6.57 13.14
N ALA A 87 7.61 5.67 13.59
CA ALA A 87 8.98 6.02 13.97
C ALA A 87 9.77 6.62 12.78
N THR A 88 9.53 6.11 11.55
CA THR A 88 10.22 6.61 10.34
C THR A 88 9.77 8.02 9.97
N VAL A 89 8.46 8.30 9.97
CA VAL A 89 7.95 9.63 9.59
C VAL A 89 8.27 10.69 10.63
N GLN A 90 8.41 10.30 11.90
CA GLN A 90 8.77 11.19 13.02
C GLN A 90 10.29 11.32 13.24
N ASP A 91 11.12 10.57 12.52
CA ASP A 91 12.57 10.67 12.65
C ASP A 91 13.05 12.10 12.36
N SER A 92 13.87 12.64 13.23
CA SER A 92 14.44 14.00 13.12
C SER A 92 15.18 14.24 11.81
N ALA A 93 15.68 13.19 11.18
CA ALA A 93 16.33 13.28 9.86
C ALA A 93 15.33 13.42 8.70
N THR A 94 14.06 13.06 8.90
CA THR A 94 13.04 13.06 7.82
C THR A 94 11.94 14.09 8.06
N LEU A 95 11.40 14.20 9.29
CA LEU A 95 10.34 15.13 9.70
C LEU A 95 9.19 15.24 8.68
N GLY A 96 8.57 14.11 8.37
CA GLY A 96 7.43 14.07 7.45
C GLY A 96 6.09 14.22 8.19
N VAL A 97 5.03 14.51 7.43
CA VAL A 97 3.64 14.53 7.90
C VAL A 97 2.84 13.31 7.43
N GLY A 98 3.43 12.51 6.53
CA GLY A 98 2.88 11.26 6.02
C GLY A 98 3.98 10.37 5.45
N ILE A 99 3.69 9.07 5.37
CA ILE A 99 4.55 8.07 4.73
C ILE A 99 3.71 6.88 4.28
N ALA A 100 4.01 6.35 3.10
CA ALA A 100 3.42 5.13 2.57
C ALA A 100 4.40 3.95 2.66
N ALA A 101 3.90 2.74 2.91
CA ALA A 101 4.72 1.55 3.04
C ALA A 101 5.62 1.26 1.81
N PRO A 102 5.26 1.57 0.55
CA PRO A 102 6.20 1.50 -0.58
C PRO A 102 7.46 2.32 -0.41
N GLN A 103 7.40 3.45 0.31
CA GLN A 103 8.57 4.30 0.56
C GLN A 103 9.63 3.65 1.47
N VAL A 104 9.26 2.59 2.16
CA VAL A 104 10.19 1.76 2.94
C VAL A 104 10.36 0.35 2.35
N GLY A 105 10.01 0.16 1.08
CA GLY A 105 10.20 -1.11 0.36
C GLY A 105 9.10 -2.15 0.60
N ILE A 106 8.03 -1.82 1.30
CA ILE A 106 6.91 -2.72 1.61
C ILE A 106 5.73 -2.41 0.68
N LEU A 107 5.54 -3.20 -0.38
CA LEU A 107 4.50 -3.00 -1.39
C LEU A 107 3.12 -3.49 -0.90
N GLN A 108 2.64 -2.88 0.19
CA GLN A 108 1.32 -3.12 0.77
C GLN A 108 0.54 -1.80 0.87
N ASN A 109 -0.79 -1.88 0.78
CA ASN A 109 -1.66 -0.72 0.91
C ASN A 109 -1.75 -0.29 2.38
N ILE A 110 -0.70 0.38 2.85
CA ILE A 110 -0.59 0.92 4.21
C ILE A 110 0.00 2.32 4.11
N ILE A 111 -0.61 3.27 4.81
CA ILE A 111 -0.09 4.62 4.95
C ILE A 111 -0.13 5.05 6.42
N CYS A 112 0.75 5.97 6.80
CA CYS A 112 0.72 6.68 8.06
C CYS A 112 0.56 8.16 7.77
N VAL A 113 -0.36 8.85 8.46
CA VAL A 113 -0.72 10.25 8.24
C VAL A 113 -0.82 10.98 9.56
N GLN A 114 -0.25 12.19 9.66
CA GLN A 114 -0.49 13.10 10.76
C GLN A 114 -1.87 13.76 10.58
N ARG A 115 -2.71 13.66 11.60
CA ARG A 115 -4.10 14.12 11.59
C ARG A 115 -4.21 15.52 12.16
N PHE A 116 -3.88 16.54 11.34
CA PHE A 116 -3.99 17.96 11.72
C PHE A 116 -5.44 18.40 12.00
N ASP A 117 -6.41 17.62 11.55
CA ASP A 117 -7.84 17.81 11.78
C ASP A 117 -8.35 17.17 13.09
N LYS A 118 -7.46 16.56 13.90
CA LYS A 118 -7.77 15.96 15.20
C LYS A 118 -7.00 16.64 16.33
N GLU A 119 -7.55 16.54 17.53
CA GLU A 119 -6.88 17.04 18.74
C GLU A 119 -5.53 16.33 18.93
N ASN A 120 -4.49 17.07 19.33
CA ASN A 120 -3.10 16.63 19.47
C ASN A 120 -2.43 16.11 18.18
N GLU A 121 -3.04 16.30 17.01
CA GLU A 121 -2.48 15.99 15.69
C GLU A 121 -1.78 14.62 15.61
N PRO A 122 -2.45 13.51 16.00
CA PRO A 122 -1.83 12.21 16.14
C PRO A 122 -1.40 11.66 14.76
N PHE A 123 -0.34 10.82 14.74
CA PHE A 123 -0.04 9.97 13.62
C PHE A 123 -0.90 8.71 13.68
N GLU A 124 -1.66 8.45 12.61
CA GLU A 124 -2.54 7.29 12.50
C GLU A 124 -2.17 6.45 11.28
N VAL A 125 -2.31 5.12 11.41
CA VAL A 125 -2.00 4.17 10.34
C VAL A 125 -3.30 3.63 9.74
N TYR A 126 -3.37 3.65 8.41
CA TYR A 126 -4.53 3.26 7.61
C TYR A 126 -4.17 2.10 6.69
N TYR A 127 -5.02 1.08 6.66
CA TYR A 127 -4.85 -0.11 5.83
C TYR A 127 -5.86 -0.10 4.70
N ASN A 128 -5.44 -0.53 3.53
CA ASN A 128 -6.27 -0.56 2.32
C ASN A 128 -6.99 0.78 2.02
N PRO A 129 -6.36 1.96 2.26
CA PRO A 129 -7.05 3.22 2.06
C PRO A 129 -7.37 3.44 0.59
N THR A 130 -8.59 3.91 0.32
CA THR A 130 -9.06 4.34 -0.99
C THR A 130 -9.89 5.61 -0.87
N ILE A 131 -9.81 6.48 -1.89
CA ILE A 131 -10.67 7.67 -1.95
C ILE A 131 -11.88 7.33 -2.82
N LYS A 132 -13.06 7.37 -2.22
CA LYS A 132 -14.33 7.07 -2.89
C LYS A 132 -14.90 8.27 -3.62
N GLN A 133 -14.69 9.46 -3.06
CA GLN A 133 -15.17 10.70 -3.65
C GLN A 133 -14.16 11.82 -3.39
N TYR A 134 -14.06 12.72 -4.35
CA TYR A 134 -13.28 13.95 -4.26
C TYR A 134 -14.22 15.14 -4.35
N SER A 135 -13.98 16.18 -3.55
CA SER A 135 -14.69 17.46 -3.73
C SER A 135 -14.36 18.08 -5.09
N LYS A 136 -15.32 18.83 -5.65
CA LYS A 136 -15.06 19.67 -6.83
C LYS A 136 -14.15 20.85 -6.51
N LYS A 137 -14.21 21.35 -5.27
CA LYS A 137 -13.30 22.38 -4.77
C LYS A 137 -11.91 21.79 -4.64
N THR A 138 -10.93 22.44 -5.24
CA THR A 138 -9.50 22.14 -5.08
C THR A 138 -8.83 23.18 -4.19
N GLN A 139 -7.61 22.90 -3.77
CA GLN A 139 -6.79 23.81 -2.98
C GLN A 139 -5.33 23.75 -3.45
N PRO A 140 -4.65 24.92 -3.53
CA PRO A 140 -3.22 24.91 -3.74
C PRO A 140 -2.52 24.37 -2.50
N CYS A 141 -1.53 23.50 -2.70
CA CYS A 141 -0.70 23.00 -1.61
C CYS A 141 0.76 22.88 -2.07
N LYS A 142 1.68 23.35 -1.23
CA LYS A 142 3.11 23.13 -1.42
C LYS A 142 3.44 21.76 -0.88
N GLU A 143 3.77 20.82 -1.78
CA GLU A 143 4.10 19.43 -1.44
C GLU A 143 5.60 19.19 -1.53
N GLY A 144 6.11 18.45 -0.53
CA GLY A 144 7.41 17.77 -0.54
C GLY A 144 7.19 16.28 -0.36
N CYS A 145 8.21 15.47 -0.59
CA CYS A 145 8.15 14.03 -0.43
C CYS A 145 9.46 13.49 0.14
N LEU A 146 9.40 12.63 1.16
CA LEU A 146 10.57 11.99 1.74
C LEU A 146 11.37 11.18 0.70
N SER A 147 10.71 10.71 -0.35
CA SER A 147 11.34 9.99 -1.47
C SER A 147 11.92 10.91 -2.55
N ILE A 148 11.68 12.23 -2.47
CA ILE A 148 12.16 13.24 -3.42
C ILE A 148 12.90 14.33 -2.63
N PRO A 149 14.16 14.09 -2.25
CA PRO A 149 14.90 15.02 -1.39
C PRO A 149 15.09 16.38 -2.07
N ASP A 150 15.22 17.42 -1.26
CA ASP A 150 15.59 18.79 -1.66
C ASP A 150 14.64 19.44 -2.69
N ARG A 151 13.40 18.96 -2.79
CA ARG A 151 12.44 19.50 -3.75
C ARG A 151 11.05 19.64 -3.12
N MET A 152 10.45 20.81 -3.37
CA MET A 152 9.05 21.11 -3.07
C MET A 152 8.43 21.89 -4.24
N ASP A 153 7.21 21.50 -4.61
CA ASP A 153 6.46 22.18 -5.69
C ASP A 153 5.02 22.45 -5.23
N THR A 154 4.39 23.49 -5.80
CA THR A 154 2.97 23.79 -5.53
C THR A 154 2.09 23.09 -6.55
N LEU A 155 1.17 22.24 -6.06
CA LEU A 155 0.09 21.65 -6.83
C LEU A 155 -1.23 22.39 -6.52
N GLU A 156 -2.06 22.62 -7.55
CA GLU A 156 -3.36 23.27 -7.42
C GLU A 156 -4.54 22.29 -7.60
N ILE A 157 -4.23 21.02 -7.82
CA ILE A 157 -5.18 19.98 -8.23
C ILE A 157 -5.74 19.16 -7.07
N ARG A 158 -5.17 19.33 -5.86
CA ARG A 158 -5.60 18.53 -4.71
C ARG A 158 -7.02 18.90 -4.31
N ALA A 159 -7.89 17.90 -4.19
CA ALA A 159 -9.23 18.10 -3.68
C ALA A 159 -9.18 18.64 -2.24
N TYR A 160 -10.05 19.61 -1.94
CA TYR A 160 -10.18 20.19 -0.61
C TYR A 160 -10.72 19.18 0.40
N ALA A 161 -11.67 18.32 -0.01
CA ALA A 161 -12.25 17.29 0.82
C ALA A 161 -12.31 15.95 0.07
N ILE A 162 -12.17 14.86 0.80
CA ILE A 162 -12.25 13.49 0.31
C ILE A 162 -13.17 12.64 1.19
N LEU A 163 -13.89 11.69 0.59
CA LEU A 163 -14.49 10.57 1.31
C LEU A 163 -13.49 9.41 1.28
N LEU A 164 -12.85 9.17 2.42
CA LEU A 164 -11.89 8.10 2.61
C LEU A 164 -12.62 6.81 3.03
N GLU A 165 -12.23 5.69 2.42
CA GLU A 165 -12.57 4.32 2.81
C GLU A 165 -11.29 3.61 3.22
N TYR A 166 -11.29 2.91 4.36
CA TYR A 166 -10.10 2.21 4.85
C TYR A 166 -10.45 1.12 5.86
N ASP A 167 -9.47 0.27 6.15
CA ASP A 167 -9.56 -0.70 7.23
C ASP A 167 -8.68 -0.28 8.41
N LYS A 168 -9.10 -0.64 9.63
CA LYS A 168 -8.27 -0.57 10.84
C LYS A 168 -7.44 -1.84 11.01
N ILE A 169 -6.51 -1.83 11.95
CA ILE A 169 -5.62 -2.98 12.21
C ILE A 169 -6.37 -4.26 12.62
N ASP A 170 -7.55 -4.11 13.22
CA ASP A 170 -8.43 -5.22 13.57
C ASP A 170 -9.26 -5.76 12.40
N GLY A 171 -9.07 -5.18 11.21
CA GLY A 171 -9.81 -5.51 9.99
C GLY A 171 -11.19 -4.86 9.91
N SER A 172 -11.58 -4.01 10.86
CA SER A 172 -12.85 -3.28 10.79
C SER A 172 -12.81 -2.21 9.70
N HIS A 173 -13.88 -2.17 8.90
CA HIS A 173 -14.00 -1.29 7.74
C HIS A 173 -14.62 0.05 8.12
N GLN A 174 -14.08 1.15 7.59
CA GLN A 174 -14.45 2.52 7.96
C GLN A 174 -14.62 3.42 6.76
N TYR A 175 -15.46 4.46 6.92
CA TYR A 175 -15.57 5.60 6.03
C TYR A 175 -15.42 6.89 6.84
N GLU A 176 -14.71 7.88 6.28
CA GLU A 176 -14.46 9.14 6.96
C GLU A 176 -14.37 10.28 5.95
N MET A 177 -15.01 11.42 6.26
CA MET A 177 -14.78 12.66 5.53
C MET A 177 -13.54 13.34 6.10
N VAL A 178 -12.61 13.69 5.22
CA VAL A 178 -11.38 14.40 5.57
C VAL A 178 -11.27 15.64 4.70
N GLU A 179 -10.87 16.76 5.30
CA GLU A 179 -10.81 18.05 4.62
C GLU A 179 -9.45 18.72 4.79
N ASP A 180 -9.26 19.83 4.03
CA ASP A 180 -8.13 20.73 4.11
C ASP A 180 -6.77 20.02 3.91
N PHE A 181 -5.74 20.46 4.62
CA PHE A 181 -4.37 19.94 4.50
C PHE A 181 -4.27 18.44 4.75
N THR A 182 -5.01 17.92 5.73
CA THR A 182 -5.05 16.48 6.00
C THR A 182 -5.56 15.69 4.77
N ALA A 183 -6.53 16.21 4.03
CA ALA A 183 -6.99 15.59 2.79
C ALA A 183 -5.90 15.57 1.71
N VAL A 184 -5.03 16.57 1.65
CA VAL A 184 -3.88 16.58 0.73
C VAL A 184 -2.89 15.47 1.09
N ILE A 185 -2.56 15.32 2.38
CA ILE A 185 -1.64 14.26 2.83
C ILE A 185 -2.19 12.88 2.43
N PHE A 186 -3.47 12.58 2.67
CA PHE A 186 -4.07 11.33 2.23
C PHE A 186 -3.96 11.10 0.74
N GLN A 187 -4.22 12.13 -0.08
CA GLN A 187 -4.10 12.03 -1.54
C GLN A 187 -2.66 11.71 -1.96
N HIS A 188 -1.67 12.37 -1.35
CA HIS A 188 -0.25 12.14 -1.59
C HIS A 188 0.17 10.70 -1.24
N GLU A 189 -0.18 10.23 -0.05
CA GLU A 189 0.20 8.90 0.41
C GLU A 189 -0.51 7.77 -0.37
N ILE A 190 -1.78 7.96 -0.74
CA ILE A 190 -2.53 7.01 -1.58
C ILE A 190 -1.97 6.97 -3.01
N ASP A 191 -1.41 8.06 -3.52
CA ASP A 191 -0.73 8.06 -4.81
C ASP A 191 0.51 7.16 -4.78
N HIS A 192 1.30 7.17 -3.71
CA HIS A 192 2.42 6.23 -3.53
C HIS A 192 1.99 4.75 -3.62
N LEU A 193 0.80 4.40 -3.11
CA LEU A 193 0.27 3.04 -3.23
C LEU A 193 0.00 2.62 -4.67
N LYS A 194 -0.20 3.59 -5.56
CA LYS A 194 -0.43 3.40 -7.01
C LYS A 194 0.86 3.51 -7.83
N GLY A 195 2.00 3.81 -7.19
CA GLY A 195 3.29 4.09 -7.85
C GLY A 195 3.35 5.46 -8.50
N ILE A 196 2.52 6.40 -8.06
CA ILE A 196 2.45 7.79 -8.52
C ILE A 196 3.24 8.68 -7.55
N LEU A 197 3.99 9.63 -8.09
CA LEU A 197 4.69 10.65 -7.32
C LEU A 197 4.07 12.02 -7.62
N TYR A 198 4.08 12.94 -6.65
CA TYR A 198 3.46 14.27 -6.85
C TYR A 198 4.05 15.02 -8.05
N THR A 199 5.31 14.75 -8.39
CA THR A 199 5.99 15.35 -9.56
C THR A 199 5.40 14.92 -10.90
N ASP A 200 4.64 13.83 -10.96
CA ASP A 200 4.00 13.37 -12.21
C ASP A 200 2.92 14.36 -12.66
N TYR A 201 2.22 14.99 -11.72
CA TYR A 201 1.22 16.00 -11.99
C TYR A 201 1.81 17.30 -12.56
N LEU A 202 3.07 17.61 -12.29
CA LEU A 202 3.77 18.76 -12.87
C LEU A 202 4.02 18.57 -14.37
N HIS A 203 4.33 17.34 -14.78
CA HIS A 203 4.58 17.02 -16.19
C HIS A 203 3.29 17.02 -17.02
N GLU A 204 2.15 16.63 -16.45
CA GLU A 204 0.86 16.68 -17.14
C GLU A 204 0.43 18.13 -17.46
N LYS A 205 0.68 19.09 -16.55
CA LYS A 205 0.44 20.52 -16.81
C LYS A 205 1.26 21.03 -18.01
N VAL A 206 2.54 20.68 -18.10
CA VAL A 206 3.41 21.10 -19.21
C VAL A 206 2.90 20.56 -20.55
N HIS A 207 2.40 19.31 -20.59
CA HIS A 207 1.83 18.73 -21.80
C HIS A 207 0.46 19.33 -22.17
N ALA A 208 -0.35 19.75 -21.19
CA ALA A 208 -1.64 20.38 -21.43
C ALA A 208 -1.48 21.81 -21.95
N GLU A 209 -0.49 22.57 -21.47
CA GLU A 209 -0.18 23.94 -21.93
C GLU A 209 0.52 23.93 -23.30
N GLY A 210 1.39 22.96 -23.59
CA GLY A 210 2.06 22.81 -24.89
C GLY A 210 1.16 22.41 -26.06
N LYS A 211 -0.10 22.02 -25.80
CA LYS A 211 -1.11 21.72 -26.85
C LYS A 211 -2.00 22.91 -27.21
N LYS A 212 -1.79 24.08 -26.61
CA LYS A 212 -2.57 25.31 -26.88
C LYS A 212 -1.89 26.29 -27.83
N HIS A 213 -0.85 25.85 -28.57
CA HIS A 213 -0.19 26.64 -29.63
C HIS A 213 -0.32 26.00 -31.00
#